data_26bd3792a686be6f5f4d4946a855542d
#
_entry.id   26bd3792a686be6f5f4d4946a855542d
#
_cell.length_a   1.000
_cell.length_b   1.000
_cell.length_c   1.000
_cell.angle_alpha   90.00
_cell.angle_beta   90.00
_cell.angle_gamma   90.00
#
_symmetry.space_group_name_H-M   'P 1'
#
loop_
_entity.id
_entity.type
_entity.pdbx_description
1 polymer ?
#
loop_
_entity_poly.entity_id
_entity_poly.type
_entity_poly.pdbx_seq_one_letter_code
_entity_poly.pdbx_strand_id
1 'polypeptide(L)'
;DYPDFLDVQLQSFQEFFQLDTPADKREGEGLFEVFRENFPITDTRNIFVLEFLDYFVDPPRYVINECIERGLTYAVPLKAKLKLSCNDPEHEDFQTIVQDVYLGTIPYMTPNGTFIINGAERVIVSQLHRSPGVFFGQSVHSNGTKLYSARVIPFKGFWIELMVPTTCERFVTPPKVGFELRLILLVVQIKFIPTKIARNIEFILV
;
A
#
# COMPACT_ATOMS: atom_id res chain seq x y z
N ASP A 1 20.97 21.48 -15.68
CA ASP A 1 21.16 20.05 -15.45
C ASP A 1 19.82 19.35 -15.75
N TYR A 2 19.86 18.30 -16.57
CA TYR A 2 18.68 17.51 -16.84
C TYR A 2 18.49 16.50 -15.69
N PRO A 3 17.24 16.24 -15.24
CA PRO A 3 17.00 15.23 -14.23
C PRO A 3 17.35 13.83 -14.78
N ASP A 4 17.88 12.96 -13.92
CA ASP A 4 18.11 11.57 -14.28
C ASP A 4 16.75 10.84 -14.36
N PHE A 5 16.45 10.25 -15.52
CA PHE A 5 15.20 9.53 -15.73
C PHE A 5 15.12 8.21 -14.97
N LEU A 6 16.24 7.70 -14.47
CA LEU A 6 16.29 6.49 -13.64
C LEU A 6 16.06 6.76 -12.16
N ASP A 7 16.17 8.01 -11.71
CA ASP A 7 16.01 8.39 -10.30
C ASP A 7 14.68 7.92 -9.72
N VAL A 8 13.58 8.01 -10.49
CA VAL A 8 12.26 7.59 -10.04
C VAL A 8 12.24 6.12 -9.59
N GLN A 9 12.89 5.25 -10.36
CA GLN A 9 12.94 3.81 -10.06
C GLN A 9 13.91 3.51 -8.93
N LEU A 10 15.09 4.12 -8.94
CA LEU A 10 16.12 3.91 -7.93
C LEU A 10 15.66 4.41 -6.55
N GLN A 11 15.09 5.62 -6.49
CA GLN A 11 14.57 6.19 -5.24
C GLN A 11 13.41 5.37 -4.69
N SER A 12 12.44 5.00 -5.52
CA SER A 12 11.32 4.16 -5.12
C SER A 12 11.77 2.82 -4.53
N PHE A 13 12.83 2.22 -5.08
CA PHE A 13 13.38 0.99 -4.56
C PHE A 13 14.14 1.18 -3.25
N GLN A 14 14.88 2.28 -3.11
CA GLN A 14 15.54 2.65 -1.86
C GLN A 14 14.53 2.94 -0.75
N GLU A 15 13.46 3.67 -1.04
CA GLU A 15 12.34 3.94 -0.11
C GLU A 15 11.62 2.65 0.30
N PHE A 16 11.47 1.69 -0.63
CA PHE A 16 10.88 0.40 -0.32
C PHE A 16 11.71 -0.40 0.70
N PHE A 17 13.01 -0.47 0.51
CA PHE A 17 13.88 -1.27 1.38
C PHE A 17 14.41 -0.53 2.59
N GLN A 18 14.62 0.77 2.51
CA GLN A 18 15.18 1.63 3.57
C GLN A 18 16.40 1.02 4.30
N LEU A 19 17.30 0.36 3.57
CA LEU A 19 18.43 -0.36 4.17
C LEU A 19 19.46 0.56 4.83
N ASP A 20 19.65 1.75 4.27
CA ASP A 20 20.61 2.74 4.76
C ASP A 20 20.13 3.46 6.02
N THR A 21 18.85 3.28 6.38
CA THR A 21 18.24 3.95 7.52
C THR A 21 18.20 3.00 8.72
N PRO A 22 18.69 3.40 9.90
CA PRO A 22 18.58 2.59 11.11
C PRO A 22 17.12 2.35 11.49
N ALA A 23 16.82 1.21 12.12
CA ALA A 23 15.45 0.75 12.44
C ALA A 23 14.59 1.81 13.13
N ASP A 24 15.18 2.59 14.05
CA ASP A 24 14.46 3.63 14.81
C ASP A 24 14.03 4.85 13.97
N LYS A 25 14.66 5.04 12.82
CA LYS A 25 14.42 6.20 11.93
C LYS A 25 13.73 5.84 10.64
N ARG A 26 13.38 4.55 10.44
CA ARG A 26 12.66 4.13 9.24
C ARG A 26 11.26 4.71 9.22
N GLU A 27 10.89 5.22 8.07
CA GLU A 27 9.53 5.71 7.83
C GLU A 27 8.57 4.52 7.73
N GLY A 28 7.32 4.71 8.17
CA GLY A 28 6.29 3.67 8.13
C GLY A 28 5.78 3.41 6.72
N GLU A 29 6.69 3.18 5.76
CA GLU A 29 6.41 2.94 4.35
C GLU A 29 7.17 1.72 3.83
N GLY A 30 6.74 1.20 2.68
CA GLY A 30 7.39 0.09 2.00
C GLY A 30 7.38 -1.22 2.79
N LEU A 31 8.53 -1.90 2.83
CA LEU A 31 8.65 -3.20 3.48
C LEU A 31 8.47 -3.12 5.00
N PHE A 32 8.89 -2.02 5.62
CA PHE A 32 8.76 -1.82 7.06
C PHE A 32 7.29 -1.70 7.49
N GLU A 33 6.44 -1.01 6.70
CA GLU A 33 5.00 -0.92 6.95
C GLU A 33 4.34 -2.31 6.96
N VAL A 34 4.71 -3.17 6.01
CA VAL A 34 4.17 -4.54 5.92
C VAL A 34 4.48 -5.34 7.18
N PHE A 35 5.71 -5.26 7.69
CA PHE A 35 6.05 -5.93 8.95
C PHE A 35 5.27 -5.33 10.11
N ARG A 36 5.18 -4.03 10.21
CA ARG A 36 4.48 -3.34 11.30
C ARG A 36 2.98 -3.64 11.34
N GLU A 37 2.35 -3.82 10.18
CA GLU A 37 0.93 -4.19 10.10
C GLU A 37 0.66 -5.63 10.53
N ASN A 38 1.61 -6.54 10.28
CA ASN A 38 1.44 -7.96 10.57
C ASN A 38 1.92 -8.35 11.98
N PHE A 39 2.78 -7.58 12.60
CA PHE A 39 3.30 -7.82 13.94
C PHE A 39 2.74 -6.80 14.96
N PRO A 40 2.59 -7.18 16.24
CA PRO A 40 2.91 -8.46 16.85
C PRO A 40 1.91 -9.57 16.51
N ILE A 41 2.42 -10.81 16.43
CA ILE A 41 1.58 -12.01 16.27
C ILE A 41 1.44 -12.64 17.67
N THR A 42 0.18 -12.83 18.08
CA THR A 42 -0.14 -13.46 19.38
C THR A 42 -0.79 -14.82 19.17
N ASP A 43 -0.53 -15.73 20.08
CA ASP A 43 -1.21 -17.02 20.12
C ASP A 43 -2.70 -16.83 20.51
N THR A 44 -3.55 -17.80 20.16
CA THR A 44 -4.99 -17.83 20.51
C THR A 44 -5.27 -17.70 22.01
N ARG A 45 -4.31 -18.09 22.86
CA ARG A 45 -4.38 -17.96 24.32
C ARG A 45 -3.66 -16.72 24.87
N ASN A 46 -3.05 -15.88 23.99
CA ASN A 46 -2.24 -14.72 24.36
C ASN A 46 -1.05 -15.02 25.31
N ILE A 47 -0.58 -16.28 25.30
CA ILE A 47 0.56 -16.72 26.11
C ILE A 47 1.86 -16.31 25.45
N PHE A 48 2.01 -16.57 24.15
CA PHE A 48 3.21 -16.25 23.39
C PHE A 48 2.96 -15.04 22.49
N VAL A 49 3.93 -14.14 22.47
CA VAL A 49 3.94 -12.96 21.64
C VAL A 49 5.20 -12.93 20.79
N LEU A 50 5.02 -12.90 19.47
CA LEU A 50 6.10 -12.76 18.51
C LEU A 50 6.17 -11.31 18.04
N GLU A 51 7.24 -10.61 18.43
CA GLU A 51 7.49 -9.22 18.08
C GLU A 51 8.52 -9.11 16.97
N PHE A 52 8.29 -8.16 16.05
CA PHE A 52 9.26 -7.80 15.04
C PHE A 52 10.16 -6.68 15.57
N LEU A 53 11.48 -6.84 15.46
CA LEU A 53 12.47 -5.85 15.88
C LEU A 53 13.03 -5.09 14.67
N ASP A 54 13.57 -5.82 13.69
CA ASP A 54 14.20 -5.24 12.52
C ASP A 54 14.26 -6.25 11.37
N TYR A 55 14.58 -5.78 10.17
CA TYR A 55 14.93 -6.64 9.03
C TYR A 55 16.24 -6.19 8.40
N PHE A 56 16.90 -7.12 7.77
CA PHE A 56 18.12 -6.89 7.02
C PHE A 56 18.21 -7.86 5.84
N VAL A 57 19.03 -7.51 4.88
CA VAL A 57 19.30 -8.33 3.71
C VAL A 57 20.77 -8.72 3.69
N ASP A 58 21.03 -9.97 3.35
CA ASP A 58 22.39 -10.43 3.10
C ASP A 58 22.80 -10.07 1.68
N PRO A 59 24.09 -10.00 1.36
CA PRO A 59 24.57 -9.78 0.01
C PRO A 59 24.06 -10.86 -0.95
N PRO A 60 23.85 -10.52 -2.23
CA PRO A 60 23.36 -11.46 -3.23
C PRO A 60 24.34 -12.61 -3.40
N ARG A 61 23.78 -13.81 -3.60
CA ARG A 61 24.57 -15.06 -3.72
C ARG A 61 25.36 -15.14 -5.02
N TYR A 62 24.82 -14.55 -6.09
CA TYR A 62 25.39 -14.59 -7.44
C TYR A 62 25.56 -13.17 -7.97
N VAL A 63 26.59 -12.98 -8.80
CA VAL A 63 26.84 -11.72 -9.48
C VAL A 63 25.87 -11.55 -10.65
N ILE A 64 25.63 -10.32 -11.08
CA ILE A 64 24.71 -9.96 -12.17
C ILE A 64 24.98 -10.78 -13.45
N ASN A 65 26.23 -10.82 -13.90
CA ASN A 65 26.61 -11.54 -15.13
C ASN A 65 26.37 -13.05 -15.03
N GLU A 66 26.64 -13.62 -13.87
CA GLU A 66 26.40 -15.04 -13.60
C GLU A 66 24.90 -15.39 -13.61
N CYS A 67 24.06 -14.48 -13.11
CA CYS A 67 22.61 -14.64 -13.17
C CYS A 67 22.09 -14.65 -14.62
N ILE A 68 22.64 -13.81 -15.48
CA ILE A 68 22.27 -13.73 -16.89
C ILE A 68 22.70 -15.01 -17.64
N GLU A 69 23.95 -15.43 -17.44
CA GLU A 69 24.51 -16.61 -18.14
C GLU A 69 23.83 -17.91 -17.73
N ARG A 70 23.51 -18.06 -16.45
CA ARG A 70 22.89 -19.28 -15.89
C ARG A 70 21.37 -19.27 -15.87
N GLY A 71 20.73 -18.19 -16.29
CA GLY A 71 19.27 -18.07 -16.24
C GLY A 71 18.72 -17.98 -14.82
N LEU A 72 19.48 -17.36 -13.89
CA LEU A 72 19.09 -17.20 -12.49
C LEU A 72 18.45 -15.84 -12.24
N THR A 73 17.79 -15.72 -11.08
CA THR A 73 17.23 -14.43 -10.61
C THR A 73 18.23 -13.76 -9.68
N TYR A 74 18.56 -12.50 -9.96
CA TYR A 74 19.36 -11.66 -9.06
C TYR A 74 18.52 -11.24 -7.87
N ALA A 75 18.76 -11.87 -6.73
CA ALA A 75 17.94 -11.71 -5.52
C ALA A 75 18.82 -11.69 -4.28
N VAL A 76 18.31 -11.04 -3.23
CA VAL A 76 18.93 -10.96 -1.92
C VAL A 76 18.11 -11.73 -0.88
N PRO A 77 18.76 -12.46 0.04
CA PRO A 77 18.09 -13.11 1.15
C PRO A 77 17.57 -12.06 2.13
N LEU A 78 16.28 -12.11 2.46
CA LEU A 78 15.66 -11.29 3.49
C LEU A 78 15.62 -12.06 4.79
N LYS A 79 16.13 -11.44 5.85
CA LYS A 79 16.05 -11.93 7.23
C LYS A 79 15.35 -10.91 8.10
N ALA A 80 14.57 -11.39 9.06
CA ALA A 80 13.96 -10.56 10.09
C ALA A 80 14.47 -10.96 11.46
N LYS A 81 14.74 -9.97 12.28
CA LYS A 81 15.06 -10.14 13.68
C LYS A 81 13.78 -10.17 14.48
N LEU A 82 13.44 -11.33 15.01
CA LEU A 82 12.22 -11.56 15.74
C LEU A 82 12.51 -11.84 17.22
N LYS A 83 11.61 -11.39 18.08
CA LYS A 83 11.64 -11.61 19.51
C LYS A 83 10.40 -12.38 19.92
N LEU A 84 10.60 -13.54 20.53
CA LEU A 84 9.55 -14.35 21.13
C LEU A 84 9.57 -14.14 22.64
N SER A 85 8.45 -13.67 23.19
CA SER A 85 8.24 -13.49 24.63
C SER A 85 7.05 -14.31 25.11
N CYS A 86 7.09 -14.76 26.37
CA CYS A 86 6.00 -15.43 27.04
C CYS A 86 5.40 -14.50 28.10
N ASN A 87 4.08 -14.35 28.10
CA ASN A 87 3.33 -13.51 29.05
C ASN A 87 2.67 -14.33 30.17
N ASP A 88 2.91 -15.64 30.23
CA ASP A 88 2.28 -16.50 31.21
C ASP A 88 3.07 -16.49 32.51
N PRO A 89 2.46 -16.17 33.67
CA PRO A 89 3.13 -16.23 34.98
C PRO A 89 3.47 -17.66 35.43
N GLU A 90 2.86 -18.69 34.84
CA GLU A 90 3.20 -20.09 35.16
C GLU A 90 4.51 -20.54 34.50
N HIS A 91 5.02 -19.78 33.53
CA HIS A 91 6.25 -20.08 32.78
C HIS A 91 7.32 -19.01 33.01
N GLU A 92 7.55 -18.58 34.23
CA GLU A 92 8.59 -17.59 34.59
C GLU A 92 10.00 -17.97 34.14
N ASP A 93 10.25 -19.27 33.93
CA ASP A 93 11.55 -19.80 33.47
C ASP A 93 11.78 -19.58 31.94
N PHE A 94 10.77 -19.12 31.19
CA PHE A 94 10.92 -18.92 29.77
C PHE A 94 11.76 -17.68 29.45
N GLN A 95 12.97 -17.92 28.99
CA GLN A 95 13.85 -16.83 28.53
C GLN A 95 13.35 -16.29 27.20
N THR A 96 13.28 -14.97 27.10
CA THR A 96 12.99 -14.29 25.83
C THR A 96 14.02 -14.68 24.78
N ILE A 97 13.53 -15.20 23.65
CA ILE A 97 14.38 -15.64 22.53
C ILE A 97 14.39 -14.55 21.48
N VAL A 98 15.58 -14.08 21.12
CA VAL A 98 15.79 -13.17 19.98
C VAL A 98 16.60 -13.90 18.94
N GLN A 99 16.06 -14.03 17.74
CA GLN A 99 16.70 -14.79 16.66
C GLN A 99 16.48 -14.13 15.31
N ASP A 100 17.47 -14.28 14.44
CA ASP A 100 17.37 -13.87 13.03
C ASP A 100 16.74 -15.02 12.23
N VAL A 101 15.61 -14.75 11.62
CA VAL A 101 14.82 -15.73 10.85
C VAL A 101 14.91 -15.39 9.38
N TYR A 102 15.28 -16.39 8.58
CA TYR A 102 15.23 -16.27 7.13
C TYR A 102 13.78 -16.35 6.64
N LEU A 103 13.33 -15.31 5.95
CA LEU A 103 11.96 -15.23 5.41
C LEU A 103 11.85 -15.66 3.95
N GLY A 104 12.89 -15.38 3.15
CA GLY A 104 12.88 -15.69 1.74
C GLY A 104 13.89 -14.86 0.94
N THR A 105 13.78 -14.89 -0.37
CA THR A 105 14.59 -14.07 -1.27
C THR A 105 13.71 -13.08 -2.00
N ILE A 106 14.19 -11.83 -2.12
CA ILE A 106 13.52 -10.78 -2.88
C ILE A 106 14.42 -10.38 -4.06
N PRO A 107 13.88 -10.26 -5.28
CA PRO A 107 14.62 -9.72 -6.41
C PRO A 107 15.20 -8.35 -6.08
N TYR A 108 16.45 -8.15 -6.44
CA TYR A 108 17.16 -6.92 -6.13
C TYR A 108 17.42 -6.12 -7.41
N MET A 109 17.27 -4.81 -7.32
CA MET A 109 17.47 -3.91 -8.44
C MET A 109 18.95 -3.73 -8.75
N THR A 110 19.30 -3.75 -10.03
CA THR A 110 20.65 -3.42 -10.50
C THR A 110 20.88 -1.91 -10.44
N PRO A 111 22.12 -1.43 -10.49
CA PRO A 111 22.42 -0.01 -10.55
C PRO A 111 21.78 0.72 -11.74
N ASN A 112 21.41 -0.02 -12.79
CA ASN A 112 20.73 0.51 -13.98
C ASN A 112 19.21 0.63 -13.81
N GLY A 113 18.64 0.35 -12.62
CA GLY A 113 17.20 0.38 -12.39
C GLY A 113 16.43 -0.81 -12.97
N THR A 114 17.11 -1.92 -13.27
CA THR A 114 16.53 -3.13 -13.85
C THR A 114 16.51 -4.28 -12.87
N PHE A 115 15.68 -5.28 -13.13
CA PHE A 115 15.64 -6.55 -12.41
C PHE A 115 16.07 -7.68 -13.33
N ILE A 116 16.81 -8.66 -12.81
CA ILE A 116 17.16 -9.87 -13.55
C ILE A 116 16.33 -11.02 -13.00
N ILE A 117 15.40 -11.49 -13.81
CA ILE A 117 14.49 -12.58 -13.48
C ILE A 117 14.71 -13.73 -14.48
N ASN A 118 15.14 -14.88 -13.97
CA ASN A 118 15.44 -16.05 -14.79
C ASN A 118 16.41 -15.72 -15.95
N GLY A 119 17.41 -14.89 -15.70
CA GLY A 119 18.40 -14.46 -16.67
C GLY A 119 17.93 -13.37 -17.64
N ALA A 120 16.66 -12.98 -17.61
CA ALA A 120 16.13 -11.90 -18.43
C ALA A 120 16.16 -10.58 -17.66
N GLU A 121 16.73 -9.54 -18.26
CA GLU A 121 16.73 -8.20 -17.73
C GLU A 121 15.38 -7.54 -17.98
N ARG A 122 14.73 -7.06 -16.93
CA ARG A 122 13.37 -6.50 -16.94
C ARG A 122 13.31 -5.17 -16.24
N VAL A 123 12.44 -4.29 -16.71
CA VAL A 123 12.19 -2.98 -16.13
C VAL A 123 10.72 -2.88 -15.73
N ILE A 124 10.45 -2.33 -14.54
CA ILE A 124 9.10 -1.98 -14.13
C ILE A 124 8.79 -0.61 -14.72
N VAL A 125 7.83 -0.56 -15.63
CA VAL A 125 7.37 0.70 -16.23
C VAL A 125 6.33 1.39 -15.35
N SER A 126 6.46 2.70 -15.21
CA SER A 126 5.48 3.51 -14.48
C SER A 126 4.15 3.53 -15.23
N GLN A 127 3.05 3.27 -14.52
CA GLN A 127 1.70 3.35 -15.07
C GLN A 127 1.05 4.67 -14.67
N LEU A 128 0.49 5.35 -15.66
CA LEU A 128 -0.29 6.55 -15.41
C LEU A 128 -1.72 6.17 -15.04
N HIS A 129 -2.16 6.55 -13.86
CA HIS A 129 -3.53 6.33 -13.40
C HIS A 129 -4.15 7.65 -12.94
N ARG A 130 -5.47 7.70 -12.87
CA ARG A 130 -6.18 8.88 -12.36
C ARG A 130 -5.91 9.05 -10.87
N SER A 131 -5.70 10.31 -10.47
CA SER A 131 -5.55 10.64 -9.05
C SER A 131 -6.83 10.30 -8.28
N PRO A 132 -6.72 9.72 -7.08
CA PRO A 132 -7.88 9.52 -6.22
C PRO A 132 -8.48 10.87 -5.80
N GLY A 133 -9.81 10.91 -5.66
CA GLY A 133 -10.53 12.11 -5.27
C GLY A 133 -11.94 12.15 -5.81
N VAL A 134 -12.59 13.30 -5.61
CA VAL A 134 -13.95 13.56 -6.09
C VAL A 134 -13.89 14.58 -7.22
N PHE A 135 -14.48 14.21 -8.36
CA PHE A 135 -14.53 15.03 -9.57
C PHE A 135 -15.96 15.35 -9.89
N PHE A 136 -16.24 16.65 -10.12
CA PHE A 136 -17.57 17.12 -10.51
C PHE A 136 -17.56 17.46 -11.99
N GLY A 137 -18.65 17.10 -12.68
CA GLY A 137 -18.86 17.40 -14.09
C GLY A 137 -20.26 17.93 -14.36
N GLN A 138 -20.41 18.58 -15.50
CA GLN A 138 -21.70 19.01 -16.02
C GLN A 138 -21.80 18.56 -17.46
N SER A 139 -22.93 17.96 -17.80
CA SER A 139 -23.27 17.58 -19.17
C SER A 139 -24.68 18.08 -19.51
N VAL A 140 -25.01 18.16 -20.81
CA VAL A 140 -26.33 18.54 -21.27
C VAL A 140 -26.94 17.34 -21.99
N HIS A 141 -28.09 16.90 -21.49
CA HIS A 141 -28.86 15.84 -22.15
C HIS A 141 -29.43 16.31 -23.47
N SER A 142 -29.79 15.40 -24.39
CA SER A 142 -30.41 15.70 -25.69
C SER A 142 -31.68 16.57 -25.60
N ASN A 143 -32.37 16.52 -24.45
CA ASN A 143 -33.58 17.32 -24.17
C ASN A 143 -33.26 18.76 -23.65
N GLY A 144 -31.99 19.18 -23.64
CA GLY A 144 -31.57 20.48 -23.12
C GLY A 144 -31.42 20.52 -21.57
N THR A 145 -31.75 19.45 -20.86
CA THR A 145 -31.64 19.38 -19.41
C THR A 145 -30.18 19.29 -19.01
N LYS A 146 -29.77 20.12 -18.04
CA LYS A 146 -28.42 20.04 -17.45
C LYS A 146 -28.34 18.86 -16.46
N LEU A 147 -27.34 18.03 -16.64
CA LEU A 147 -27.01 16.93 -15.75
C LEU A 147 -25.74 17.26 -15.00
N TYR A 148 -25.78 17.13 -13.70
CA TYR A 148 -24.59 17.22 -12.85
C TYR A 148 -24.12 15.82 -12.48
N SER A 149 -22.84 15.59 -12.58
CA SER A 149 -22.22 14.32 -12.19
C SER A 149 -21.17 14.54 -11.12
N ALA A 150 -21.11 13.60 -10.19
CA ALA A 150 -20.02 13.49 -9.22
C ALA A 150 -19.40 12.11 -9.36
N ARG A 151 -18.09 12.07 -9.57
CA ARG A 151 -17.33 10.82 -9.67
C ARG A 151 -16.36 10.72 -8.52
N VAL A 152 -16.52 9.69 -7.72
CA VAL A 152 -15.61 9.35 -6.62
C VAL A 152 -14.65 8.28 -7.10
N ILE A 153 -13.36 8.60 -7.09
CA ILE A 153 -12.28 7.69 -7.47
C ILE A 153 -11.49 7.36 -6.21
N PRO A 154 -11.63 6.16 -5.64
CA PRO A 154 -10.81 5.74 -4.49
C PRO A 154 -9.39 5.38 -4.93
N PHE A 155 -8.46 5.33 -3.99
CA PHE A 155 -7.10 4.83 -4.24
C PHE A 155 -7.09 3.36 -4.65
N LYS A 156 -7.95 2.54 -4.01
CA LYS A 156 -8.24 1.14 -4.36
C LYS A 156 -9.75 0.94 -4.38
N GLY A 157 -10.25 0.06 -5.25
CA GLY A 157 -11.66 -0.30 -5.31
C GLY A 157 -12.39 0.25 -6.53
N PHE A 158 -13.73 0.18 -6.51
CA PHE A 158 -14.58 0.57 -7.63
C PHE A 158 -14.88 2.07 -7.66
N TRP A 159 -15.01 2.61 -8.85
CA TRP A 159 -15.43 3.99 -9.04
C TRP A 159 -16.94 4.12 -8.81
N ILE A 160 -17.33 5.19 -8.14
CA ILE A 160 -18.74 5.51 -7.91
C ILE A 160 -19.04 6.76 -8.74
N GLU A 161 -20.07 6.68 -9.59
CA GLU A 161 -20.54 7.80 -10.38
C GLU A 161 -22.00 8.09 -10.06
N LEU A 162 -22.27 9.32 -9.67
CA LEU A 162 -23.58 9.83 -9.32
C LEU A 162 -23.99 10.86 -10.37
N MET A 163 -25.19 10.74 -10.92
CA MET A 163 -25.74 11.69 -11.87
C MET A 163 -27.09 12.24 -11.37
N VAL A 164 -27.25 13.55 -11.36
CA VAL A 164 -28.45 14.22 -10.88
C VAL A 164 -28.94 15.19 -11.96
N PRO A 165 -30.20 15.05 -12.44
CA PRO A 165 -30.81 16.02 -13.36
C PRO A 165 -31.23 17.29 -12.61
N THR A 166 -31.14 18.46 -13.28
CA THR A 166 -31.47 19.78 -12.70
C THR A 166 -32.98 19.99 -12.51
N THR A 167 -33.83 19.14 -13.10
CA THR A 167 -35.29 19.30 -13.08
C THR A 167 -35.98 18.88 -11.78
N CYS A 168 -35.25 18.69 -10.70
CA CYS A 168 -35.85 18.51 -9.35
C CYS A 168 -36.29 19.83 -8.74
N GLU A 169 -37.31 20.52 -9.34
CA GLU A 169 -37.91 21.71 -8.73
C GLU A 169 -38.83 21.42 -7.54
N ARG A 170 -39.11 20.19 -7.24
CA ARG A 170 -39.80 19.78 -5.99
C ARG A 170 -39.25 18.47 -5.50
N PHE A 171 -38.49 18.53 -4.44
CA PHE A 171 -38.24 17.38 -3.59
C PHE A 171 -39.54 16.93 -2.91
N VAL A 172 -40.39 16.24 -3.66
CA VAL A 172 -41.36 15.33 -3.04
C VAL A 172 -40.59 14.07 -2.79
N THR A 173 -40.09 13.94 -1.59
CA THR A 173 -39.30 12.81 -1.13
C THR A 173 -40.08 11.48 -1.26
N PRO A 174 -39.78 10.60 -2.22
CA PRO A 174 -40.00 9.18 -1.99
C PRO A 174 -38.89 8.68 -1.05
N PRO A 175 -39.17 7.75 -0.15
CA PRO A 175 -38.26 7.36 0.94
C PRO A 175 -36.90 6.81 0.50
N LYS A 176 -36.67 6.60 -0.78
CA LYS A 176 -35.39 6.15 -1.36
C LYS A 176 -34.43 7.27 -1.77
N VAL A 177 -34.90 8.49 -1.96
CA VAL A 177 -34.07 9.64 -2.40
C VAL A 177 -33.30 10.27 -1.21
N GLY A 178 -33.74 10.05 0.01
CA GLY A 178 -33.03 10.48 1.21
C GLY A 178 -31.65 9.84 1.39
N PHE A 179 -31.44 8.68 0.79
CA PHE A 179 -30.16 7.96 0.86
C PHE A 179 -29.13 8.58 -0.11
N GLU A 180 -29.56 8.97 -1.31
CA GLU A 180 -28.68 9.57 -2.31
C GLU A 180 -28.21 10.98 -1.93
N LEU A 181 -29.09 11.79 -1.34
CA LEU A 181 -28.71 13.12 -0.84
C LEU A 181 -27.79 13.06 0.35
N ARG A 182 -27.98 12.09 1.24
CA ARG A 182 -27.04 11.83 2.34
C ARG A 182 -25.69 11.38 1.83
N LEU A 183 -25.66 10.58 0.75
CA LEU A 183 -24.41 10.12 0.12
C LEU A 183 -23.68 11.31 -0.54
N ILE A 184 -24.38 12.20 -1.23
CA ILE A 184 -23.80 13.43 -1.82
C ILE A 184 -23.27 14.36 -0.75
N LEU A 185 -24.00 14.57 0.35
CA LEU A 185 -23.54 15.33 1.49
C LEU A 185 -22.35 14.68 2.20
N LEU A 186 -22.35 13.35 2.32
CA LEU A 186 -21.22 12.59 2.85
C LEU A 186 -19.98 12.72 1.95
N VAL A 187 -20.15 12.64 0.64
CA VAL A 187 -19.08 12.82 -0.36
C VAL A 187 -18.52 14.25 -0.31
N VAL A 188 -19.36 15.25 -0.09
CA VAL A 188 -18.90 16.64 0.09
C VAL A 188 -18.16 16.80 1.42
N GLN A 189 -18.56 16.10 2.47
CA GLN A 189 -17.83 16.11 3.76
C GLN A 189 -16.50 15.34 3.70
N ILE A 190 -16.41 14.26 2.91
CA ILE A 190 -15.16 13.52 2.69
C ILE A 190 -14.09 14.40 2.03
N LYS A 191 -14.46 15.43 1.26
CA LYS A 191 -13.51 16.39 0.68
C LYS A 191 -12.71 17.17 1.73
N PHE A 192 -13.18 17.26 2.98
CA PHE A 192 -12.54 17.95 4.09
C PHE A 192 -11.77 17.03 5.06
N ILE A 193 -11.79 15.71 4.84
CA ILE A 193 -11.09 14.78 5.72
C ILE A 193 -9.70 14.52 5.15
N PRO A 194 -8.63 14.80 5.90
CA PRO A 194 -7.27 14.51 5.46
C PRO A 194 -7.11 13.00 5.19
N THR A 195 -6.34 12.69 4.17
CA THR A 195 -6.13 11.36 3.55
C THR A 195 -5.88 10.18 4.51
N LYS A 196 -5.53 10.45 5.78
CA LYS A 196 -5.36 9.41 6.82
C LYS A 196 -6.66 8.73 7.28
N ILE A 197 -7.83 9.36 7.08
CA ILE A 197 -9.13 8.82 7.54
C ILE A 197 -9.85 8.06 6.41
N ALA A 198 -9.48 8.28 5.15
CA ALA A 198 -10.04 7.54 4.01
C ALA A 198 -9.73 6.03 4.02
N ARG A 199 -8.73 5.58 4.77
CA ARG A 199 -8.41 4.14 4.95
C ARG A 199 -9.47 3.37 5.75
N ASN A 200 -10.26 4.06 6.59
CA ASN A 200 -11.27 3.40 7.46
C ASN A 200 -12.69 3.39 6.90
N ILE A 201 -12.92 3.94 5.70
CA ILE A 201 -14.27 3.97 5.10
C ILE A 201 -14.59 2.67 4.35
N GLU A 202 -13.60 1.83 4.04
CA GLU A 202 -13.85 0.49 3.45
C GLU A 202 -14.69 -0.44 4.36
N PHE A 203 -14.79 -0.18 5.66
CA PHE A 203 -15.52 -1.02 6.63
C PHE A 203 -16.99 -0.63 6.85
N ILE A 204 -17.49 0.45 6.25
CA ILE A 204 -18.87 0.96 6.53
C ILE A 204 -19.82 0.72 5.35
N LEU A 205 -19.35 0.18 4.23
CA LEU A 205 -20.15 -0.05 3.02
C LEU A 205 -20.28 -1.56 2.64
N VAL A 206 -20.23 -2.45 3.63
CA VAL A 206 -20.67 -3.85 3.47
C VAL A 206 -22.02 -4.05 4.15
#